data_590e16af5bddbe4538eda4887d22c422
#
_entry.id   590e16af5bddbe4538eda4887d22c422
#
_cell.length_a   1.000
_cell.length_b   1.000
_cell.length_c   1.000
_cell.angle_alpha   90.00
_cell.angle_beta   90.00
_cell.angle_gamma   90.00
#
_symmetry.space_group_name_H-M   'P 1'
#
loop_
_entity.id
_entity.type
_entity.pdbx_description
1 polymer ?
#
loop_
_entity_poly.entity_id
_entity_poly.type
_entity_poly.pdbx_seq_one_letter_code
_entity_poly.pdbx_strand_id
1 'polypeptide(L)'
;MSEHTSHPAQGLNRLTIAQQISLLAGVAVLALVVILALSLVRVQQLGATVEELGHEQVERLQLALRWRSNIAVNATRVLSITQTDGDDLQGYFKDVMGSTTADTTKVQQRYTELEKSPGGLRIQEELATVRKSYLETRDKALAMKKAGDVAQARDFALKEFAPVVDRYNAVADKMVAYQIERSEAQAAEANALIRSYRMAVVVAGVAGLALLVVLSWVLVARIRQSLSEVSGVARRIGEGDLSRPVQVSGRGEVAEMMLAMQQMQASLVRIVGEVRLSSDSIATGSSEIATG
;
A
#
# COMPACT_ATOMS: atom_id res chain seq x y z
N MET A 1 -29.87 -14.07 -37.89
CA MET A 1 -28.53 -13.75 -37.32
C MET A 1 -28.65 -13.97 -35.82
N SER A 2 -28.39 -15.18 -35.36
CA SER A 2 -28.57 -15.62 -33.99
C SER A 2 -27.19 -15.68 -33.32
N GLU A 3 -26.98 -14.80 -32.37
CA GLU A 3 -25.77 -14.77 -31.53
C GLU A 3 -25.73 -15.98 -30.60
N HIS A 4 -24.73 -16.82 -30.82
CA HIS A 4 -24.35 -17.88 -29.88
C HIS A 4 -23.60 -17.24 -28.70
N THR A 5 -24.30 -16.98 -27.60
CA THR A 5 -23.67 -16.74 -26.32
C THR A 5 -23.12 -18.07 -25.77
N SER A 6 -21.84 -18.30 -25.94
CA SER A 6 -21.13 -19.41 -25.35
C SER A 6 -21.04 -19.25 -23.83
N HIS A 7 -21.79 -20.06 -23.07
CA HIS A 7 -21.68 -20.12 -21.61
C HIS A 7 -20.32 -20.70 -21.17
N PRO A 8 -19.55 -20.03 -20.33
CA PRO A 8 -18.25 -20.51 -19.83
C PRO A 8 -18.35 -21.74 -18.89
N ALA A 9 -19.56 -22.15 -18.51
CA ALA A 9 -19.77 -23.27 -17.59
C ALA A 9 -19.55 -24.67 -18.21
N GLN A 10 -19.41 -24.79 -19.52
CA GLN A 10 -19.26 -26.11 -20.19
C GLN A 10 -17.84 -26.70 -20.12
N GLY A 11 -16.81 -25.86 -19.82
CA GLY A 11 -15.41 -26.30 -19.76
C GLY A 11 -15.07 -27.12 -18.51
N LEU A 12 -15.62 -26.78 -17.37
CA LEU A 12 -15.35 -27.43 -16.07
C LEU A 12 -15.97 -28.84 -15.93
N ASN A 13 -16.97 -29.17 -16.73
CA ASN A 13 -17.61 -30.51 -16.73
C ASN A 13 -16.75 -31.62 -17.37
N ARG A 14 -15.56 -31.27 -17.90
CA ARG A 14 -14.65 -32.24 -18.54
C ARG A 14 -13.53 -32.75 -17.65
N LEU A 15 -13.35 -32.12 -16.47
CA LEU A 15 -12.21 -32.36 -15.59
C LEU A 15 -12.54 -33.43 -14.53
N THR A 16 -11.55 -34.25 -14.14
CA THR A 16 -11.62 -35.13 -12.98
C THR A 16 -11.78 -34.33 -11.68
N ILE A 17 -12.23 -34.96 -10.60
CA ILE A 17 -12.34 -34.33 -9.28
C ILE A 17 -10.98 -33.80 -8.84
N ALA A 18 -9.91 -34.59 -9.03
CA ALA A 18 -8.55 -34.19 -8.72
C ALA A 18 -8.10 -32.94 -9.50
N GLN A 19 -8.41 -32.88 -10.80
CA GLN A 19 -8.10 -31.71 -11.63
C GLN A 19 -8.89 -30.46 -11.22
N GLN A 20 -10.15 -30.61 -10.82
CA GLN A 20 -10.97 -29.47 -10.33
C GLN A 20 -10.42 -28.92 -9.02
N ILE A 21 -9.98 -29.77 -8.08
CA ILE A 21 -9.36 -29.34 -6.82
C ILE A 21 -8.01 -28.65 -7.11
N SER A 22 -7.18 -29.24 -7.98
CA SER A 22 -5.88 -28.65 -8.34
C SER A 22 -6.02 -27.29 -9.04
N LEU A 23 -7.01 -27.13 -9.91
CA LEU A 23 -7.29 -25.86 -10.59
C LEU A 23 -7.76 -24.79 -9.59
N LEU A 24 -8.61 -25.15 -8.63
CA LEU A 24 -9.05 -24.24 -7.56
C LEU A 24 -7.88 -23.81 -6.67
N ALA A 25 -7.04 -24.76 -6.26
CA ALA A 25 -5.84 -24.47 -5.48
C ALA A 25 -4.88 -23.57 -6.28
N GLY A 26 -4.69 -23.85 -7.58
CA GLY A 26 -3.86 -23.02 -8.47
C GLY A 26 -4.37 -21.59 -8.61
N VAL A 27 -5.68 -21.40 -8.79
CA VAL A 27 -6.31 -20.07 -8.85
C VAL A 27 -6.15 -19.32 -7.53
N ALA A 28 -6.31 -20.01 -6.39
CA ALA A 28 -6.14 -19.42 -5.07
C ALA A 28 -4.69 -18.94 -4.83
N VAL A 29 -3.71 -19.78 -5.15
CA VAL A 29 -2.29 -19.46 -5.05
C VAL A 29 -1.94 -18.30 -5.99
N LEU A 30 -2.41 -18.33 -7.23
CA LEU A 30 -2.18 -17.26 -8.20
C LEU A 30 -2.75 -15.92 -7.71
N ALA A 31 -3.98 -15.92 -7.20
CA ALA A 31 -4.61 -14.72 -6.65
C ALA A 31 -3.80 -14.15 -5.47
N LEU A 32 -3.34 -14.99 -4.55
CA LEU A 32 -2.48 -14.60 -3.43
C LEU A 32 -1.14 -14.01 -3.91
N VAL A 33 -0.50 -14.65 -4.88
CA VAL A 33 0.77 -14.16 -5.44
C VAL A 33 0.58 -12.81 -6.13
N VAL A 34 -0.49 -12.62 -6.88
CA VAL A 34 -0.81 -11.34 -7.54
C VAL A 34 -1.07 -10.23 -6.51
N ILE A 35 -1.85 -10.50 -5.47
CA ILE A 35 -2.11 -9.53 -4.39
C ILE A 35 -0.81 -9.17 -3.67
N LEU A 36 0.03 -10.14 -3.34
CA LEU A 36 1.34 -9.91 -2.70
C LEU A 36 2.28 -9.11 -3.59
N ALA A 37 2.39 -9.46 -4.88
CA ALA A 37 3.24 -8.74 -5.82
C ALA A 37 2.79 -7.29 -6.01
N LEU A 38 1.49 -7.05 -6.19
CA LEU A 38 0.93 -5.70 -6.29
C LEU A 38 1.16 -4.89 -5.01
N SER A 39 1.01 -5.52 -3.84
CA SER A 39 1.25 -4.88 -2.54
C SER A 39 2.72 -4.49 -2.37
N LEU A 40 3.66 -5.37 -2.72
CA LEU A 40 5.10 -5.12 -2.64
C LEU A 40 5.55 -3.97 -3.56
N VAL A 41 5.13 -3.99 -4.83
CA VAL A 41 5.46 -2.93 -5.79
C VAL A 41 4.93 -1.58 -5.31
N ARG A 42 3.71 -1.54 -4.77
CA ARG A 42 3.10 -0.29 -4.27
C ARG A 42 3.78 0.23 -3.02
N VAL A 43 4.14 -0.64 -2.08
CA VAL A 43 4.88 -0.25 -0.86
C VAL A 43 6.26 0.31 -1.21
N GLN A 44 6.97 -0.29 -2.16
CA GLN A 44 8.28 0.22 -2.60
C GLN A 44 8.18 1.59 -3.29
N GLN A 45 7.19 1.79 -4.17
CA GLN A 45 6.96 3.08 -4.82
C GLN A 45 6.61 4.18 -3.82
N LEU A 46 5.77 3.87 -2.84
CA LEU A 46 5.39 4.83 -1.79
C LEU A 46 6.57 5.17 -0.89
N GLY A 47 7.37 4.17 -0.50
CA GLY A 47 8.54 4.35 0.36
C GLY A 47 9.57 5.30 -0.24
N ALA A 48 9.97 5.10 -1.48
CA ALA A 48 10.95 5.94 -2.17
C ALA A 48 10.48 7.40 -2.31
N THR A 49 9.22 7.62 -2.68
CA THR A 49 8.66 8.96 -2.85
C THR A 49 8.53 9.71 -1.52
N VAL A 50 8.10 9.03 -0.46
CA VAL A 50 7.95 9.61 0.87
C VAL A 50 9.32 9.92 1.49
N GLU A 51 10.32 9.08 1.28
CA GLU A 51 11.67 9.26 1.80
C GLU A 51 12.38 10.46 1.12
N GLU A 52 12.32 10.55 -0.20
CA GLU A 52 12.94 11.64 -0.96
C GLU A 52 12.29 13.01 -0.66
N LEU A 53 10.96 13.10 -0.73
CA LEU A 53 10.22 14.32 -0.42
C LEU A 53 10.33 14.71 1.05
N GLY A 54 10.35 13.73 1.95
CA GLY A 54 10.50 13.97 3.39
C GLY A 54 11.87 14.53 3.74
N HIS A 55 12.93 14.01 3.13
CA HIS A 55 14.30 14.45 3.37
C HIS A 55 14.50 15.92 2.94
N GLU A 56 14.11 16.28 1.72
CA GLU A 56 14.21 17.66 1.25
C GLU A 56 13.35 18.63 2.08
N GLN A 57 12.15 18.22 2.50
CA GLN A 57 11.28 19.07 3.32
C GLN A 57 11.88 19.33 4.70
N VAL A 58 12.47 18.32 5.33
CA VAL A 58 13.18 18.46 6.60
C VAL A 58 14.39 19.38 6.44
N GLU A 59 15.17 19.21 5.36
CA GLU A 59 16.32 20.08 5.08
C GLU A 59 15.89 21.54 4.89
N ARG A 60 14.82 21.81 4.14
CA ARG A 60 14.28 23.17 3.97
C ARG A 60 13.88 23.81 5.30
N LEU A 61 13.20 23.06 6.16
CA LEU A 61 12.82 23.54 7.49
C LEU A 61 14.05 23.82 8.37
N GLN A 62 15.04 22.93 8.38
CA GLN A 62 16.29 23.14 9.12
C GLN A 62 17.04 24.38 8.63
N LEU A 63 17.12 24.59 7.32
CA LEU A 63 17.75 25.80 6.74
C LEU A 63 17.00 27.07 7.12
N ALA A 64 15.66 27.04 7.11
CA ALA A 64 14.83 28.16 7.53
C ALA A 64 15.05 28.54 9.00
N LEU A 65 15.05 27.53 9.88
CA LEU A 65 15.33 27.72 11.31
C LEU A 65 16.75 28.25 11.56
N ARG A 66 17.74 27.72 10.85
CA ARG A 66 19.13 28.15 10.96
C ARG A 66 19.29 29.62 10.48
N TRP A 67 18.64 29.95 9.36
CA TRP A 67 18.64 31.35 8.86
C TRP A 67 18.04 32.30 9.89
N ARG A 68 16.86 31.99 10.42
CA ARG A 68 16.22 32.78 11.49
C ARG A 68 17.11 32.94 12.73
N SER A 69 17.73 31.85 13.18
CA SER A 69 18.65 31.86 14.33
C SER A 69 19.86 32.80 14.08
N ASN A 70 20.45 32.72 12.90
CA ASN A 70 21.59 33.54 12.53
C ASN A 70 21.24 35.03 12.52
N ILE A 71 20.02 35.42 12.08
CA ILE A 71 19.53 36.79 12.14
C ILE A 71 19.48 37.27 13.58
N ALA A 72 18.78 36.51 14.44
CA ALA A 72 18.60 36.91 15.85
C ALA A 72 19.93 37.05 16.59
N VAL A 73 20.86 36.09 16.40
CA VAL A 73 22.17 36.09 17.05
C VAL A 73 23.01 37.27 16.59
N ASN A 74 23.11 37.54 15.29
CA ASN A 74 23.91 38.68 14.81
C ASN A 74 23.25 40.02 15.14
N ALA A 75 21.93 40.12 15.11
CA ALA A 75 21.24 41.35 15.54
C ALA A 75 21.52 41.69 17.03
N THR A 76 21.44 40.68 17.89
CA THR A 76 21.77 40.83 19.33
C THR A 76 23.21 41.31 19.53
N ARG A 77 24.17 40.75 18.79
CA ARG A 77 25.58 41.16 18.84
C ARG A 77 25.74 42.64 18.44
N VAL A 78 25.11 43.08 17.34
CA VAL A 78 25.15 44.48 16.89
C VAL A 78 24.54 45.40 17.93
N LEU A 79 23.38 45.09 18.48
CA LEU A 79 22.77 45.86 19.54
C LEU A 79 23.66 45.91 20.78
N SER A 80 24.27 44.80 21.20
CA SER A 80 25.21 44.77 22.33
C SER A 80 26.43 45.70 22.09
N ILE A 81 27.03 45.66 20.90
CA ILE A 81 28.16 46.48 20.52
C ILE A 81 27.78 47.98 20.59
N THR A 82 26.62 48.35 20.04
CA THR A 82 26.20 49.76 19.96
C THR A 82 25.74 50.34 21.30
N GLN A 83 25.31 49.50 22.24
CA GLN A 83 24.88 49.93 23.58
C GLN A 83 26.03 50.05 24.60
N THR A 84 27.22 49.54 24.29
CA THR A 84 28.39 49.56 25.18
C THR A 84 29.26 50.77 24.90
N ASP A 85 29.90 51.36 25.91
CA ASP A 85 30.73 52.55 25.74
C ASP A 85 32.15 52.25 25.18
N GLY A 86 32.71 51.07 25.48
CA GLY A 86 34.03 50.64 24.98
C GLY A 86 33.96 49.94 23.60
N ASP A 87 35.12 49.72 22.98
CA ASP A 87 35.24 49.04 21.66
C ASP A 87 35.51 47.55 21.77
N ASP A 88 35.70 47.01 22.98
CA ASP A 88 36.09 45.63 23.22
C ASP A 88 35.13 44.61 22.59
N LEU A 89 33.83 44.85 22.69
CA LEU A 89 32.81 43.97 22.13
C LEU A 89 32.83 43.94 20.59
N GLN A 90 33.15 45.06 19.92
CA GLN A 90 33.22 45.09 18.46
C GLN A 90 34.40 44.24 17.97
N GLY A 91 35.57 44.33 18.63
CA GLY A 91 36.70 43.43 18.36
C GLY A 91 36.38 41.97 18.62
N TYR A 92 35.79 41.70 19.80
CA TYR A 92 35.43 40.36 20.22
C TYR A 92 34.45 39.66 19.27
N PHE A 93 33.40 40.35 18.81
CA PHE A 93 32.37 39.73 17.94
C PHE A 93 32.71 39.76 16.46
N LYS A 94 33.75 40.46 16.00
CA LYS A 94 34.08 40.68 14.59
C LYS A 94 34.10 39.39 13.78
N ASP A 95 34.90 38.40 14.20
CA ASP A 95 35.11 37.16 13.45
C ASP A 95 33.89 36.25 13.51
N VAL A 96 33.23 36.20 14.67
CA VAL A 96 32.01 35.37 14.86
C VAL A 96 30.84 35.95 14.06
N MET A 97 30.69 37.28 13.98
CA MET A 97 29.67 37.91 13.12
C MET A 97 29.95 37.69 11.65
N GLY A 98 31.22 37.74 11.23
CA GLY A 98 31.63 37.41 9.88
C GLY A 98 31.31 36.01 9.51
N SER A 99 31.67 35.06 10.37
CA SER A 99 31.36 33.64 10.21
C SER A 99 29.86 33.38 10.14
N THR A 100 29.04 33.96 11.04
CA THR A 100 27.59 33.84 11.02
C THR A 100 26.97 34.42 9.74
N THR A 101 27.51 35.57 9.22
CA THR A 101 27.07 36.16 7.96
C THR A 101 27.38 35.25 6.75
N ALA A 102 28.59 34.65 6.73
CA ALA A 102 28.99 33.72 5.69
C ALA A 102 28.12 32.44 5.73
N ASP A 103 27.84 31.94 6.94
CA ASP A 103 26.93 30.79 7.12
C ASP A 103 25.52 31.13 6.62
N THR A 104 24.97 32.28 6.95
CA THR A 104 23.67 32.74 6.43
C THR A 104 23.63 32.76 4.90
N THR A 105 24.74 33.18 4.27
CA THR A 105 24.82 33.17 2.80
C THR A 105 24.76 31.74 2.22
N LYS A 106 25.49 30.79 2.83
CA LYS A 106 25.43 29.38 2.43
C LYS A 106 24.05 28.79 2.64
N VAL A 107 23.45 29.09 3.79
CA VAL A 107 22.07 28.64 4.10
C VAL A 107 21.08 29.18 3.07
N GLN A 108 21.19 30.48 2.73
CA GLN A 108 20.33 31.09 1.70
C GLN A 108 20.51 30.42 0.33
N GLN A 109 21.75 30.19 -0.11
CA GLN A 109 22.03 29.53 -1.38
C GLN A 109 21.38 28.13 -1.42
N ARG A 110 21.65 27.33 -0.40
CA ARG A 110 21.09 25.98 -0.32
C ARG A 110 19.57 25.96 -0.24
N TYR A 111 18.97 26.87 0.53
CA TYR A 111 17.52 27.02 0.60
C TYR A 111 16.92 27.39 -0.76
N THR A 112 17.57 28.28 -1.52
CA THR A 112 17.14 28.70 -2.86
C THR A 112 17.23 27.57 -3.89
N GLU A 113 18.20 26.66 -3.73
CA GLU A 113 18.30 25.46 -4.56
C GLU A 113 17.12 24.50 -4.35
N LEU A 114 16.68 24.36 -3.11
CA LEU A 114 15.64 23.40 -2.72
C LEU A 114 14.23 23.96 -2.84
N GLU A 115 14.05 25.26 -2.60
CA GLU A 115 12.72 25.88 -2.59
C GLU A 115 12.33 26.45 -3.96
N LYS A 116 11.38 25.80 -4.62
CA LYS A 116 10.90 26.17 -5.96
C LYS A 116 9.41 26.51 -6.01
N SER A 117 8.73 26.42 -4.88
CA SER A 117 7.30 26.72 -4.84
C SER A 117 7.01 28.22 -5.00
N PRO A 118 5.89 28.60 -5.63
CA PRO A 118 5.55 30.01 -5.82
C PRO A 118 5.41 30.80 -4.51
N GLY A 119 4.94 30.15 -3.43
CA GLY A 119 4.85 30.75 -2.10
C GLY A 119 6.22 30.98 -1.47
N GLY A 120 7.09 29.96 -1.54
CA GLY A 120 8.46 30.03 -1.02
C GLY A 120 9.30 31.07 -1.77
N LEU A 121 9.19 31.16 -3.09
CA LEU A 121 9.91 32.16 -3.90
C LEU A 121 9.51 33.58 -3.52
N ARG A 122 8.23 33.87 -3.29
CA ARG A 122 7.79 35.21 -2.81
C ARG A 122 8.39 35.58 -1.45
N ILE A 123 8.43 34.59 -0.52
CA ILE A 123 9.06 34.84 0.80
C ILE A 123 10.57 35.07 0.65
N GLN A 124 11.25 34.38 -0.28
CA GLN A 124 12.67 34.63 -0.56
C GLN A 124 12.93 36.02 -1.11
N GLU A 125 12.09 36.57 -1.97
CA GLU A 125 12.19 37.96 -2.47
C GLU A 125 12.01 38.96 -1.33
N GLU A 126 11.04 38.77 -0.44
CA GLU A 126 10.88 39.58 0.76
C GLU A 126 12.12 39.51 1.64
N LEU A 127 12.66 38.30 1.90
CA LEU A 127 13.86 38.09 2.70
C LEU A 127 15.09 38.76 2.08
N ALA A 128 15.27 38.66 0.77
CA ALA A 128 16.39 39.29 0.08
C ALA A 128 16.35 40.84 0.23
N THR A 129 15.16 41.41 0.10
CA THR A 129 14.93 42.84 0.24
C THR A 129 15.26 43.34 1.67
N VAL A 130 14.68 42.65 2.67
CA VAL A 130 14.89 43.05 4.07
C VAL A 130 16.33 42.76 4.51
N ARG A 131 16.95 41.68 4.02
CA ARG A 131 18.37 41.39 4.30
C ARG A 131 19.29 42.51 3.80
N LYS A 132 19.03 43.07 2.63
CA LYS A 132 19.79 44.20 2.11
C LYS A 132 19.72 45.39 3.08
N SER A 133 18.52 45.78 3.49
CA SER A 133 18.33 46.88 4.45
C SER A 133 18.98 46.57 5.81
N TYR A 134 18.90 45.29 6.27
CA TYR A 134 19.57 44.85 7.49
C TYR A 134 21.10 45.02 7.41
N LEU A 135 21.73 44.61 6.32
CA LEU A 135 23.17 44.73 6.16
C LEU A 135 23.61 46.19 6.09
N GLU A 136 22.88 47.03 5.36
CA GLU A 136 23.14 48.46 5.24
C GLU A 136 23.04 49.20 6.59
N THR A 137 21.95 48.96 7.34
CA THR A 137 21.75 49.59 8.65
C THR A 137 22.72 49.05 9.71
N ARG A 138 23.01 47.74 9.68
CA ARG A 138 24.03 47.12 10.54
C ARG A 138 25.41 47.77 10.35
N ASP A 139 25.85 47.84 9.10
CA ASP A 139 27.20 48.32 8.78
C ASP A 139 27.33 49.81 9.11
N LYS A 140 26.28 50.61 8.93
CA LYS A 140 26.22 52.01 9.32
C LYS A 140 26.28 52.18 10.84
N ALA A 141 25.53 51.40 11.62
CA ALA A 141 25.58 51.42 13.08
C ALA A 141 26.99 51.08 13.61
N LEU A 142 27.63 50.05 13.07
CA LEU A 142 28.97 49.62 13.44
C LEU A 142 30.04 50.64 13.01
N ALA A 143 29.87 51.31 11.87
CA ALA A 143 30.78 52.36 11.40
C ALA A 143 30.72 53.59 12.32
N MET A 144 29.52 54.05 12.72
CA MET A 144 29.36 55.14 13.68
C MET A 144 30.04 54.79 15.02
N LYS A 145 29.84 53.58 15.51
CA LYS A 145 30.49 53.08 16.73
C LYS A 145 32.02 53.16 16.62
N LYS A 146 32.57 52.65 15.50
CA LYS A 146 34.01 52.65 15.23
C LYS A 146 34.61 54.06 15.09
N ALA A 147 33.82 55.02 14.62
CA ALA A 147 34.23 56.43 14.52
C ALA A 147 34.28 57.17 15.88
N GLY A 148 33.82 56.52 16.95
CA GLY A 148 33.74 57.13 18.28
C GLY A 148 32.41 57.83 18.55
N ASP A 149 31.47 57.86 17.61
CA ASP A 149 30.16 58.52 17.72
C ASP A 149 29.18 57.64 18.51
N VAL A 150 29.56 57.26 19.73
CA VAL A 150 28.83 56.23 20.53
C VAL A 150 27.37 56.61 20.76
N ALA A 151 27.09 57.88 21.07
CA ALA A 151 25.71 58.33 21.29
C ALA A 151 24.84 58.21 20.02
N GLN A 152 25.39 58.58 18.86
CA GLN A 152 24.72 58.48 17.57
C GLN A 152 24.55 57.02 17.16
N ALA A 153 25.56 56.17 17.35
CA ALA A 153 25.50 54.75 17.07
C ALA A 153 24.38 54.07 17.88
N ARG A 154 24.26 54.42 19.16
CA ARG A 154 23.21 53.94 20.07
C ARG A 154 21.81 54.36 19.60
N ASP A 155 21.62 55.63 19.32
CA ASP A 155 20.34 56.17 18.86
C ASP A 155 19.94 55.57 17.51
N PHE A 156 20.86 55.49 16.55
CA PHE A 156 20.66 54.87 15.26
C PHE A 156 20.33 53.39 15.38
N ALA A 157 21.01 52.63 16.23
CA ALA A 157 20.75 51.24 16.43
C ALA A 157 19.33 50.96 16.96
N LEU A 158 18.83 51.82 17.88
CA LEU A 158 17.50 51.67 18.44
C LEU A 158 16.38 52.15 17.49
N LYS A 159 16.59 53.25 16.76
CA LYS A 159 15.55 53.88 15.94
C LYS A 159 15.49 53.35 14.51
N GLU A 160 16.62 52.94 13.94
CA GLU A 160 16.71 52.55 12.53
C GLU A 160 17.03 51.05 12.36
N PHE A 161 18.04 50.54 13.10
CA PHE A 161 18.45 49.14 12.94
C PHE A 161 17.45 48.17 13.60
N ALA A 162 17.01 48.38 14.84
CA ALA A 162 16.12 47.49 15.54
C ALA A 162 14.79 47.25 14.78
N PRO A 163 14.11 48.28 14.22
CA PRO A 163 12.90 48.02 13.41
C PRO A 163 13.15 47.21 12.14
N VAL A 164 14.35 47.32 11.55
CA VAL A 164 14.72 46.48 10.40
C VAL A 164 14.97 45.06 10.83
N VAL A 165 15.58 44.83 12.00
CA VAL A 165 15.74 43.49 12.61
C VAL A 165 14.38 42.85 12.86
N ASP A 166 13.44 43.59 13.44
CA ASP A 166 12.09 43.08 13.71
C ASP A 166 11.38 42.66 12.42
N ARG A 167 11.50 43.46 11.36
CA ARG A 167 10.95 43.13 10.04
C ARG A 167 11.63 41.91 9.44
N TYR A 168 12.96 41.80 9.56
CA TYR A 168 13.69 40.62 9.05
C TYR A 168 13.31 39.35 9.79
N ASN A 169 13.19 39.39 11.12
CA ASN A 169 12.70 38.29 11.91
C ASN A 169 11.26 37.91 11.52
N ALA A 170 10.36 38.87 11.34
CA ALA A 170 8.99 38.60 10.94
C ALA A 170 8.89 37.87 9.58
N VAL A 171 9.72 38.24 8.60
CA VAL A 171 9.75 37.52 7.31
C VAL A 171 10.41 36.15 7.45
N ALA A 172 11.45 36.03 8.30
CA ALA A 172 12.04 34.70 8.60
C ALA A 172 11.04 33.77 9.32
N ASP A 173 10.22 34.32 10.22
CA ASP A 173 9.14 33.58 10.88
C ASP A 173 8.08 33.13 9.89
N LYS A 174 7.70 33.96 8.90
CA LYS A 174 6.82 33.54 7.80
C LYS A 174 7.43 32.39 7.00
N MET A 175 8.75 32.44 6.73
CA MET A 175 9.44 31.33 6.03
C MET A 175 9.36 30.02 6.82
N VAL A 176 9.64 30.07 8.14
CA VAL A 176 9.56 28.89 9.01
C VAL A 176 8.11 28.35 9.06
N ALA A 177 7.14 29.22 9.29
CA ALA A 177 5.73 28.85 9.33
C ALA A 177 5.27 28.19 8.01
N TYR A 178 5.68 28.75 6.88
CA TYR A 178 5.40 28.20 5.56
C TYR A 178 5.97 26.78 5.38
N GLN A 179 7.19 26.52 5.86
CA GLN A 179 7.77 25.18 5.78
C GLN A 179 7.08 24.18 6.71
N ILE A 180 6.66 24.63 7.91
CA ILE A 180 5.87 23.78 8.84
C ILE A 180 4.54 23.41 8.19
N GLU A 181 3.78 24.37 7.69
CA GLU A 181 2.48 24.13 7.04
C GLU A 181 2.61 23.16 5.86
N ARG A 182 3.65 23.33 5.03
CA ARG A 182 3.92 22.40 3.93
C ARG A 182 4.27 20.99 4.42
N SER A 183 5.07 20.88 5.47
CA SER A 183 5.42 19.60 6.06
C SER A 183 4.18 18.88 6.59
N GLU A 184 3.30 19.58 7.27
CA GLU A 184 2.03 19.04 7.77
C GLU A 184 1.10 18.62 6.63
N ALA A 185 0.97 19.44 5.58
CA ALA A 185 0.16 19.11 4.40
C ALA A 185 0.68 17.86 3.68
N GLN A 186 1.99 17.75 3.47
CA GLN A 186 2.62 16.57 2.86
C GLN A 186 2.45 15.31 3.72
N ALA A 187 2.62 15.45 5.04
CA ALA A 187 2.37 14.35 5.97
C ALA A 187 0.91 13.89 5.94
N ALA A 188 -0.04 14.81 5.87
CA ALA A 188 -1.46 14.50 5.76
C ALA A 188 -1.79 13.78 4.43
N GLU A 189 -1.22 14.23 3.31
CA GLU A 189 -1.36 13.60 2.00
C GLU A 189 -0.76 12.18 1.99
N ALA A 190 0.45 12.02 2.51
CA ALA A 190 1.09 10.70 2.64
C ALA A 190 0.24 9.73 3.48
N ASN A 191 -0.30 10.21 4.62
CA ASN A 191 -1.20 9.41 5.46
C ASN A 191 -2.51 9.05 4.77
N ALA A 192 -3.08 9.94 3.95
CA ALA A 192 -4.28 9.67 3.16
C ALA A 192 -4.01 8.59 2.10
N LEU A 193 -2.88 8.66 1.41
CA LEU A 193 -2.43 7.63 0.46
C LEU A 193 -2.25 6.28 1.15
N ILE A 194 -1.53 6.23 2.27
CA ILE A 194 -1.33 4.99 3.06
C ILE A 194 -2.68 4.39 3.47
N ARG A 195 -3.62 5.22 3.93
CA ARG A 195 -4.97 4.77 4.32
C ARG A 195 -5.74 4.19 3.14
N SER A 196 -5.70 4.83 1.98
CA SER A 196 -6.37 4.35 0.77
C SER A 196 -5.81 3.01 0.29
N TYR A 197 -4.48 2.83 0.34
CA TYR A 197 -3.83 1.56 0.01
C TYR A 197 -4.18 0.45 1.00
N ARG A 198 -4.16 0.73 2.31
CA ARG A 198 -4.60 -0.24 3.32
C ARG A 198 -6.04 -0.71 3.05
N MET A 199 -6.95 0.21 2.76
CA MET A 199 -8.34 -0.13 2.40
C MET A 199 -8.39 -1.00 1.15
N ALA A 200 -7.67 -0.65 0.09
CA ALA A 200 -7.64 -1.43 -1.15
C ALA A 200 -7.13 -2.87 -0.92
N VAL A 201 -6.07 -3.06 -0.12
CA VAL A 201 -5.54 -4.38 0.22
C VAL A 201 -6.54 -5.19 1.04
N VAL A 202 -7.20 -4.58 2.04
CA VAL A 202 -8.24 -5.24 2.83
C VAL A 202 -9.42 -5.66 1.97
N VAL A 203 -9.93 -4.77 1.12
CA VAL A 203 -11.04 -5.06 0.20
C VAL A 203 -10.67 -6.19 -0.78
N ALA A 204 -9.47 -6.15 -1.36
CA ALA A 204 -8.99 -7.20 -2.25
C ALA A 204 -8.86 -8.55 -1.52
N GLY A 205 -8.35 -8.55 -0.29
CA GLY A 205 -8.25 -9.75 0.55
C GLY A 205 -9.60 -10.36 0.89
N VAL A 206 -10.57 -9.52 1.30
CA VAL A 206 -11.94 -9.96 1.59
C VAL A 206 -12.63 -10.50 0.34
N ALA A 207 -12.50 -9.81 -0.80
CA ALA A 207 -13.07 -10.26 -2.07
C ALA A 207 -12.46 -11.59 -2.52
N GLY A 208 -11.14 -11.76 -2.39
CA GLY A 208 -10.45 -13.02 -2.68
C GLY A 208 -10.91 -14.16 -1.80
N LEU A 209 -11.06 -13.92 -0.49
CA LEU A 209 -11.58 -14.92 0.45
C LEU A 209 -13.03 -15.31 0.13
N ALA A 210 -13.90 -14.35 -0.15
CA ALA A 210 -15.28 -14.59 -0.54
C ALA A 210 -15.36 -15.44 -1.82
N LEU A 211 -14.53 -15.13 -2.82
CA LEU A 211 -14.44 -15.91 -4.06
C LEU A 211 -14.04 -17.37 -3.77
N LEU A 212 -13.03 -17.59 -2.92
CA LEU A 212 -12.58 -18.92 -2.52
C LEU A 212 -13.68 -19.71 -1.81
N VAL A 213 -14.42 -19.08 -0.91
CA VAL A 213 -15.55 -19.70 -0.21
C VAL A 213 -16.63 -20.12 -1.19
N VAL A 214 -17.02 -19.24 -2.13
CA VAL A 214 -18.03 -19.54 -3.16
C VAL A 214 -17.58 -20.69 -4.05
N LEU A 215 -16.33 -20.66 -4.54
CA LEU A 215 -15.77 -21.71 -5.38
C LEU A 215 -15.71 -23.06 -4.64
N SER A 216 -15.29 -23.07 -3.39
CA SER A 216 -15.26 -24.26 -2.54
C SER A 216 -16.67 -24.81 -2.31
N TRP A 217 -17.65 -23.96 -2.03
CA TRP A 217 -19.04 -24.37 -1.85
C TRP A 217 -19.61 -25.02 -3.11
N VAL A 218 -19.39 -24.41 -4.29
CA VAL A 218 -19.82 -24.98 -5.58
C VAL A 218 -19.16 -26.33 -5.83
N LEU A 219 -17.86 -26.49 -5.54
CA LEU A 219 -17.15 -27.74 -5.72
C LEU A 219 -17.70 -28.83 -4.81
N VAL A 220 -17.86 -28.53 -3.51
CA VAL A 220 -18.42 -29.49 -2.52
C VAL A 220 -19.84 -29.92 -2.93
N ALA A 221 -20.68 -28.97 -3.38
CA ALA A 221 -22.03 -29.29 -3.83
C ALA A 221 -22.03 -30.28 -5.03
N ARG A 222 -21.14 -30.06 -6.01
CA ARG A 222 -20.98 -30.95 -7.16
C ARG A 222 -20.49 -32.36 -6.77
N ILE A 223 -19.46 -32.41 -5.92
CA ILE A 223 -18.93 -33.71 -5.45
C ILE A 223 -20.02 -34.49 -4.69
N ARG A 224 -20.77 -33.84 -3.80
CA ARG A 224 -21.87 -34.44 -3.07
C ARG A 224 -22.94 -35.00 -4.01
N GLN A 225 -23.32 -34.28 -5.05
CA GLN A 225 -24.31 -34.72 -6.03
C GLN A 225 -23.82 -35.97 -6.76
N SER A 226 -22.59 -35.96 -7.27
CA SER A 226 -22.01 -37.12 -7.98
C SER A 226 -21.90 -38.38 -7.09
N LEU A 227 -21.45 -38.18 -5.84
CA LEU A 227 -21.36 -39.29 -4.88
C LEU A 227 -22.74 -39.85 -4.46
N SER A 228 -23.75 -38.98 -4.36
CA SER A 228 -25.12 -39.37 -4.07
C SER A 228 -25.71 -40.28 -5.17
N GLU A 229 -25.42 -39.96 -6.44
CA GLU A 229 -25.84 -40.83 -7.59
C GLU A 229 -25.20 -42.22 -7.49
N VAL A 230 -23.89 -42.30 -7.27
CA VAL A 230 -23.18 -43.59 -7.11
C VAL A 230 -23.73 -44.38 -5.92
N SER A 231 -23.91 -43.72 -4.77
CA SER A 231 -24.47 -44.34 -3.56
C SER A 231 -25.90 -44.85 -3.78
N GLY A 232 -26.71 -44.08 -4.51
CA GLY A 232 -28.08 -44.50 -4.87
C GLY A 232 -28.09 -45.76 -5.74
N VAL A 233 -27.18 -45.87 -6.71
CA VAL A 233 -27.01 -47.04 -7.54
C VAL A 233 -26.57 -48.26 -6.70
N ALA A 234 -25.53 -48.07 -5.88
CA ALA A 234 -25.00 -49.12 -5.00
C ALA A 234 -26.08 -49.70 -4.06
N ARG A 235 -26.89 -48.81 -3.46
CA ARG A 235 -27.98 -49.19 -2.56
C ARG A 235 -29.06 -50.02 -3.29
N ARG A 236 -29.49 -49.59 -4.48
CA ARG A 236 -30.48 -50.37 -5.28
C ARG A 236 -29.98 -51.78 -5.60
N ILE A 237 -28.71 -51.87 -6.03
CA ILE A 237 -28.10 -53.20 -6.29
C ILE A 237 -28.06 -54.03 -5.00
N GLY A 238 -27.71 -53.44 -3.86
CA GLY A 238 -27.68 -54.11 -2.57
C GLY A 238 -29.07 -54.56 -2.06
N GLU A 239 -30.13 -53.81 -2.42
CA GLU A 239 -31.54 -54.17 -2.15
C GLU A 239 -32.09 -55.24 -3.11
N GLY A 240 -31.30 -55.70 -4.09
CA GLY A 240 -31.66 -56.71 -5.05
C GLY A 240 -32.43 -56.17 -6.27
N ASP A 241 -32.61 -54.86 -6.41
CA ASP A 241 -33.25 -54.30 -7.62
C ASP A 241 -32.21 -54.23 -8.76
N LEU A 242 -32.14 -55.30 -9.52
CA LEU A 242 -31.29 -55.48 -10.71
C LEU A 242 -32.01 -55.08 -12.00
N SER A 243 -33.29 -54.72 -11.94
CA SER A 243 -34.18 -54.54 -13.09
C SER A 243 -33.80 -53.30 -13.95
N ARG A 244 -33.19 -52.29 -13.37
CA ARG A 244 -32.85 -51.04 -14.07
C ARG A 244 -31.36 -51.03 -14.40
N PRO A 245 -30.96 -50.90 -15.68
CA PRO A 245 -29.55 -50.85 -16.04
C PRO A 245 -28.85 -49.61 -15.44
N VAL A 246 -27.63 -49.80 -14.94
CA VAL A 246 -26.80 -48.70 -14.47
C VAL A 246 -26.36 -47.87 -15.68
N GLN A 247 -26.82 -46.63 -15.73
CA GLN A 247 -26.35 -45.66 -16.73
C GLN A 247 -25.06 -45.02 -16.25
N VAL A 248 -23.99 -45.11 -17.02
CA VAL A 248 -22.72 -44.48 -16.70
C VAL A 248 -22.88 -43.00 -16.92
N SER A 249 -23.09 -42.25 -15.82
CA SER A 249 -23.13 -40.77 -15.79
C SER A 249 -21.87 -40.24 -15.13
N GLY A 250 -21.53 -38.98 -15.44
CA GLY A 250 -20.32 -38.35 -14.94
C GLY A 250 -19.09 -38.59 -15.81
N ARG A 251 -17.92 -38.18 -15.32
CA ARG A 251 -16.61 -38.32 -15.98
C ARG A 251 -15.51 -38.49 -14.92
N GLY A 252 -14.35 -38.93 -15.37
CA GLY A 252 -13.23 -39.20 -14.47
C GLY A 252 -13.56 -40.29 -13.46
N GLU A 253 -13.19 -40.06 -12.20
CA GLU A 253 -13.29 -41.02 -11.11
C GLU A 253 -14.74 -41.49 -10.85
N VAL A 254 -15.73 -40.63 -11.05
CA VAL A 254 -17.16 -40.95 -10.90
C VAL A 254 -17.63 -41.91 -12.00
N ALA A 255 -17.19 -41.68 -13.24
CA ALA A 255 -17.50 -42.56 -14.36
C ALA A 255 -16.89 -43.95 -14.16
N GLU A 256 -15.67 -44.03 -13.65
CA GLU A 256 -15.02 -45.33 -13.32
C GLU A 256 -15.79 -46.07 -12.23
N MET A 257 -16.24 -45.39 -11.18
CA MET A 257 -17.10 -46.00 -10.15
C MET A 257 -18.43 -46.51 -10.74
N MET A 258 -19.06 -45.73 -11.60
CA MET A 258 -20.31 -46.12 -12.26
C MET A 258 -20.12 -47.33 -13.19
N LEU A 259 -19.01 -47.41 -13.93
CA LEU A 259 -18.63 -48.57 -14.74
C LEU A 259 -18.42 -49.79 -13.87
N ALA A 260 -17.74 -49.71 -12.76
CA ALA A 260 -17.58 -50.81 -11.82
C ALA A 260 -18.91 -51.31 -11.26
N MET A 261 -19.83 -50.36 -10.93
CA MET A 261 -21.20 -50.73 -10.50
C MET A 261 -22.00 -51.44 -11.62
N GLN A 262 -21.86 -50.99 -12.86
CA GLN A 262 -22.49 -51.59 -14.02
C GLN A 262 -21.99 -53.06 -14.21
N GLN A 263 -20.68 -53.26 -14.14
CA GLN A 263 -20.06 -54.58 -14.24
C GLN A 263 -20.53 -55.53 -13.10
N MET A 264 -20.58 -54.99 -11.87
CA MET A 264 -21.10 -55.73 -10.70
C MET A 264 -22.56 -56.13 -10.91
N GLN A 265 -23.43 -55.21 -11.35
CA GLN A 265 -24.82 -55.49 -11.65
C GLN A 265 -24.96 -56.62 -12.71
N ALA A 266 -24.22 -56.49 -13.82
CA ALA A 266 -24.24 -57.49 -14.90
C ALA A 266 -23.84 -58.88 -14.39
N SER A 267 -22.81 -58.94 -13.53
CA SER A 267 -22.38 -60.21 -12.92
C SER A 267 -23.43 -60.80 -11.99
N LEU A 268 -24.09 -59.96 -11.17
CA LEU A 268 -25.17 -60.39 -10.29
C LEU A 268 -26.41 -60.93 -11.09
N VAL A 269 -26.81 -60.23 -12.15
CA VAL A 269 -27.88 -60.62 -13.03
C VAL A 269 -27.58 -62.02 -13.64
N ARG A 270 -26.35 -62.26 -14.11
CA ARG A 270 -25.93 -63.57 -14.66
C ARG A 270 -25.98 -64.65 -13.59
N ILE A 271 -25.43 -64.41 -12.38
CA ILE A 271 -25.44 -65.37 -11.28
C ILE A 271 -26.89 -65.74 -10.88
N VAL A 272 -27.77 -64.78 -10.72
CA VAL A 272 -29.18 -65.01 -10.39
C VAL A 272 -29.88 -65.79 -11.51
N GLY A 273 -29.56 -65.49 -12.78
CA GLY A 273 -30.06 -66.22 -13.92
C GLY A 273 -29.62 -67.68 -13.93
N GLU A 274 -28.33 -67.96 -13.67
CA GLU A 274 -27.79 -69.35 -13.58
C GLU A 274 -28.41 -70.14 -12.41
N VAL A 275 -28.55 -69.49 -11.24
CA VAL A 275 -29.21 -70.13 -10.09
C VAL A 275 -30.67 -70.45 -10.39
N ARG A 276 -31.38 -69.53 -11.04
CA ARG A 276 -32.80 -69.80 -11.44
C ARG A 276 -32.91 -70.97 -12.42
N LEU A 277 -32.10 -71.02 -13.48
CA LEU A 277 -32.07 -72.12 -14.44
C LEU A 277 -31.73 -73.43 -13.77
N SER A 278 -30.74 -73.41 -12.84
CA SER A 278 -30.39 -74.62 -12.08
C SER A 278 -31.54 -75.09 -11.17
N SER A 279 -32.23 -74.15 -10.52
CA SER A 279 -33.38 -74.41 -9.66
C SER A 279 -34.55 -74.99 -10.48
N ASP A 280 -34.85 -74.44 -11.65
CA ASP A 280 -35.88 -74.92 -12.56
C ASP A 280 -35.53 -76.34 -13.08
N SER A 281 -34.27 -76.61 -13.40
CA SER A 281 -33.78 -77.91 -13.79
C SER A 281 -33.94 -78.95 -12.68
N ILE A 282 -33.60 -78.57 -11.42
CA ILE A 282 -33.81 -79.46 -10.24
C ILE A 282 -35.31 -79.70 -10.02
N ALA A 283 -36.13 -78.67 -10.13
CA ALA A 283 -37.59 -78.85 -9.98
C ALA A 283 -38.18 -79.77 -11.03
N THR A 284 -37.74 -79.64 -12.29
CA THR A 284 -38.16 -80.54 -13.40
C THR A 284 -37.70 -81.97 -13.16
N GLY A 285 -36.41 -82.14 -12.83
CA GLY A 285 -35.88 -83.48 -12.52
C GLY A 285 -36.53 -84.13 -11.29
N SER A 286 -36.82 -83.34 -10.26
CA SER A 286 -37.57 -83.87 -9.08
C SER A 286 -39.00 -84.21 -9.40
N SER A 287 -39.65 -83.55 -10.33
CA SER A 287 -41.01 -83.88 -10.82
C SER A 287 -40.99 -85.13 -11.65
N GLU A 288 -39.97 -85.37 -12.48
CA GLU A 288 -39.81 -86.62 -13.23
C GLU A 288 -39.60 -87.84 -12.33
N ILE A 289 -38.79 -87.64 -11.26
CA ILE A 289 -38.57 -88.74 -10.26
C ILE A 289 -39.86 -89.02 -9.47
N ALA A 290 -40.69 -88.03 -9.21
CA ALA A 290 -41.93 -88.17 -8.46
C ALA A 290 -43.09 -88.82 -9.29
N THR A 291 -43.00 -88.81 -10.62
CA THR A 291 -44.02 -89.36 -11.54
C THR A 291 -43.63 -90.66 -12.21
N GLY A 292 -42.42 -91.16 -12.08
CA GLY A 292 -41.95 -92.51 -12.53
C GLY A 292 -41.94 -93.48 -11.41
#